data_afc22027533143db601fefda91c1bcea
#
_entry.id   afc22027533143db601fefda91c1bcea
#
_cell.length_a   1.000
_cell.length_b   1.000
_cell.length_c   1.000
_cell.angle_alpha   90.00
_cell.angle_beta   90.00
_cell.angle_gamma   90.00
#
_symmetry.space_group_name_H-M   'P 1'
#
loop_
_entity.id
_entity.type
_entity.pdbx_description
1 polymer ?
#
loop_
_entity_poly.entity_id
_entity_poly.type
_entity_poly.pdbx_seq_one_letter_code
_entity_poly.pdbx_strand_id
1 'polypeptide(L)'
;MTRPVIAVTVSRRSGWRIFPLVAFNVRLAGGRPVCWMGGEEADIRRVDGVIIGGGDDISPDLYGGHLVTSARIDPARDTMEQHVVEHAFEAGKPVLGICRGSQMLNVALGGTLHQDAYAVHRESRRHWTVLPRKDVAVTPGTRLAAITGENPLRVNALHSQAVDLLGRGLRVAACDPGGMVQAVERVRDPFAIGVQWHPEHLFYARRQRRL
;
A
#
# COMPACT_ATOMS: atom_id res chain seq x y z
N MET A 1 7.25 -22.33 -17.66
CA MET A 1 6.32 -21.77 -16.64
C MET A 1 5.76 -20.47 -17.17
N THR A 2 4.46 -20.27 -17.12
CA THR A 2 3.81 -19.00 -17.48
C THR A 2 4.13 -17.94 -16.44
N ARG A 3 4.39 -16.71 -16.88
CA ARG A 3 4.66 -15.60 -15.96
C ARG A 3 3.38 -15.21 -15.20
N PRO A 4 3.41 -15.07 -13.87
CA PRO A 4 2.24 -14.63 -13.11
C PRO A 4 1.76 -13.26 -13.57
N VAL A 5 0.44 -13.12 -13.68
CA VAL A 5 -0.23 -11.88 -14.08
C VAL A 5 -0.54 -11.08 -12.83
N ILE A 6 0.01 -9.88 -12.73
CA ILE A 6 -0.16 -9.00 -11.59
C ILE A 6 -0.94 -7.75 -12.00
N ALA A 7 -2.13 -7.59 -11.44
CA ALA A 7 -2.88 -6.33 -11.61
C ALA A 7 -2.25 -5.21 -10.79
N VAL A 8 -2.24 -4.02 -11.36
CA VAL A 8 -1.79 -2.81 -10.66
C VAL A 8 -2.90 -1.77 -10.79
N THR A 9 -3.51 -1.39 -9.68
CA THR A 9 -4.53 -0.34 -9.67
C THR A 9 -3.88 1.04 -9.65
N VAL A 10 -4.41 1.97 -10.40
CA VAL A 10 -3.89 3.34 -10.50
C VAL A 10 -5.02 4.36 -10.70
N SER A 11 -4.77 5.62 -10.32
CA SER A 11 -5.65 6.74 -10.60
C SER A 11 -5.66 7.06 -12.11
N ARG A 12 -6.82 7.45 -12.65
CA ARG A 12 -6.91 7.97 -14.03
C ARG A 12 -6.08 9.23 -14.23
N ARG A 13 -5.89 10.04 -13.19
CA ARG A 13 -5.17 11.33 -13.25
C ARG A 13 -3.65 11.14 -13.31
N SER A 14 -3.11 10.24 -12.48
CA SER A 14 -1.65 10.08 -12.26
C SER A 14 -1.11 8.70 -12.65
N GLY A 15 -1.96 7.77 -13.06
CA GLY A 15 -1.58 6.39 -13.36
C GLY A 15 -0.48 6.27 -14.44
N TRP A 16 -0.48 7.15 -15.41
CA TRP A 16 0.53 7.19 -16.47
C TRP A 16 1.96 7.44 -15.94
N ARG A 17 2.11 8.06 -14.75
CA ARG A 17 3.41 8.27 -14.08
C ARG A 17 3.79 7.10 -13.18
N ILE A 18 2.81 6.53 -12.46
CA ILE A 18 3.04 5.54 -11.41
C ILE A 18 3.13 4.14 -12.01
N PHE A 19 2.21 3.78 -12.91
CA PHE A 19 2.16 2.45 -13.51
C PHE A 19 3.49 2.00 -14.14
N PRO A 20 4.22 2.81 -14.93
CA PRO A 20 5.48 2.38 -15.54
C PRO A 20 6.53 1.93 -14.50
N LEU A 21 6.62 2.63 -13.36
CA LEU A 21 7.56 2.29 -12.29
C LEU A 21 7.19 0.97 -11.61
N VAL A 22 5.92 0.79 -11.23
CA VAL A 22 5.45 -0.46 -10.64
C VAL A 22 5.57 -1.60 -11.64
N ALA A 23 5.15 -1.39 -12.89
CA ALA A 23 5.24 -2.38 -13.96
C ALA A 23 6.68 -2.81 -14.25
N PHE A 24 7.65 -1.89 -14.16
CA PHE A 24 9.07 -2.21 -14.26
C PHE A 24 9.50 -3.18 -13.14
N ASN A 25 9.14 -2.89 -11.88
CA ASN A 25 9.47 -3.77 -10.75
C ASN A 25 8.79 -5.15 -10.87
N VAL A 26 7.52 -5.21 -11.30
CA VAL A 26 6.81 -6.48 -11.56
C VAL A 26 7.53 -7.30 -12.62
N ARG A 27 7.99 -6.67 -13.71
CA ARG A 27 8.77 -7.37 -14.75
C ARG A 27 10.12 -7.86 -14.26
N LEU A 28 10.81 -7.06 -13.43
CA LEU A 28 12.08 -7.48 -12.80
C LEU A 28 11.88 -8.70 -11.88
N ALA A 29 10.73 -8.79 -11.22
CA ALA A 29 10.34 -9.93 -10.39
C ALA A 29 9.84 -11.15 -11.21
N GLY A 30 9.80 -11.04 -12.55
CA GLY A 30 9.37 -12.13 -13.44
C GLY A 30 7.87 -12.16 -13.73
N GLY A 31 7.09 -11.20 -13.23
CA GLY A 31 5.65 -11.10 -13.46
C GLY A 31 5.28 -10.39 -14.78
N ARG A 32 4.01 -10.45 -15.14
CA ARG A 32 3.37 -9.72 -16.22
C ARG A 32 2.40 -8.69 -15.64
N PRO A 33 2.73 -7.38 -15.65
CA PRO A 33 1.84 -6.36 -15.11
C PRO A 33 0.67 -6.10 -16.05
N VAL A 34 -0.52 -5.91 -15.49
CA VAL A 34 -1.72 -5.38 -16.16
C VAL A 34 -2.21 -4.16 -15.39
N CYS A 35 -2.66 -3.13 -16.11
CA CYS A 35 -3.12 -1.88 -15.53
C CYS A 35 -4.63 -1.94 -15.33
N TRP A 36 -5.10 -1.58 -14.12
CA TRP A 36 -6.51 -1.31 -13.84
C TRP A 36 -6.65 0.15 -13.39
N MET A 37 -7.32 0.94 -14.21
CA MET A 37 -7.59 2.34 -13.88
C MET A 37 -8.85 2.49 -13.04
N GLY A 38 -8.86 3.43 -12.12
CA GLY A 38 -9.99 3.70 -11.24
C GLY A 38 -11.32 3.79 -11.99
N GLY A 39 -12.33 3.06 -11.50
CA GLY A 39 -13.66 2.97 -12.11
C GLY A 39 -13.80 2.03 -13.30
N GLU A 40 -12.76 1.23 -13.62
CA GLU A 40 -12.87 0.15 -14.61
C GLU A 40 -13.33 -1.16 -13.94
N GLU A 41 -13.86 -2.08 -14.74
CA GLU A 41 -14.17 -3.43 -14.28
C GLU A 41 -12.88 -4.20 -13.98
N ALA A 42 -12.73 -4.67 -12.74
CA ALA A 42 -11.57 -5.39 -12.26
C ALA A 42 -11.92 -6.88 -12.07
N ASP A 43 -11.58 -7.73 -13.05
CA ASP A 43 -11.83 -9.17 -12.97
C ASP A 43 -10.67 -9.89 -12.28
N ILE A 44 -10.83 -10.15 -10.98
CA ILE A 44 -9.83 -10.81 -10.14
C ILE A 44 -9.46 -12.24 -10.61
N ARG A 45 -10.34 -12.90 -11.38
CA ARG A 45 -10.10 -14.25 -11.89
C ARG A 45 -9.00 -14.31 -12.93
N ARG A 46 -8.73 -13.18 -13.62
CA ARG A 46 -7.74 -13.07 -14.72
C ARG A 46 -6.31 -12.77 -14.26
N VAL A 47 -6.09 -12.64 -12.95
CA VAL A 47 -4.79 -12.27 -12.40
C VAL A 47 -4.38 -13.23 -11.29
N ASP A 48 -3.08 -13.32 -11.02
CA ASP A 48 -2.51 -14.19 -9.98
C ASP A 48 -2.22 -13.43 -8.67
N GLY A 49 -2.22 -12.10 -8.73
CA GLY A 49 -2.05 -11.23 -7.57
C GLY A 49 -2.35 -9.78 -7.90
N VAL A 50 -2.46 -8.93 -6.88
CA VAL A 50 -2.83 -7.53 -7.02
C VAL A 50 -1.85 -6.61 -6.29
N ILE A 51 -1.50 -5.51 -6.93
CA ILE A 51 -0.84 -4.35 -6.31
C ILE A 51 -1.84 -3.20 -6.30
N ILE A 52 -2.26 -2.77 -5.11
CA ILE A 52 -3.03 -1.54 -4.93
C ILE A 52 -2.05 -0.38 -4.90
N GLY A 53 -2.08 0.47 -5.92
CA GLY A 53 -1.08 1.52 -6.10
C GLY A 53 -1.29 2.75 -5.21
N GLY A 54 -0.25 3.56 -5.10
CA GLY A 54 -0.30 4.86 -4.44
C GLY A 54 -1.12 5.90 -5.20
N GLY A 55 -1.24 7.11 -4.66
CA GLY A 55 -1.93 8.24 -5.31
C GLY A 55 -2.71 9.13 -4.36
N ASP A 56 -3.84 9.64 -4.84
CA ASP A 56 -4.72 10.57 -4.14
C ASP A 56 -5.26 9.99 -2.81
N ASP A 57 -5.86 10.83 -1.95
CA ASP A 57 -6.36 10.43 -0.63
C ASP A 57 -7.60 9.51 -0.75
N ILE A 58 -7.83 8.67 0.26
CA ILE A 58 -9.03 7.85 0.38
C ILE A 58 -10.17 8.70 0.94
N SER A 59 -11.39 8.54 0.39
CA SER A 59 -12.56 9.22 0.90
C SER A 59 -12.82 8.87 2.37
N PRO A 60 -12.95 9.88 3.25
CA PRO A 60 -13.24 9.64 4.66
C PRO A 60 -14.60 8.97 4.89
N ASP A 61 -15.53 9.05 3.94
CA ASP A 61 -16.84 8.39 4.02
C ASP A 61 -16.71 6.87 4.17
N LEU A 62 -15.62 6.27 3.66
CA LEU A 62 -15.39 4.81 3.73
C LEU A 62 -15.06 4.31 5.15
N TYR A 63 -14.60 5.20 6.04
CA TYR A 63 -14.16 4.81 7.39
C TYR A 63 -14.70 5.75 8.50
N GLY A 64 -15.74 6.55 8.17
CA GLY A 64 -16.38 7.46 9.14
C GLY A 64 -15.53 8.66 9.55
N GLY A 65 -14.56 9.06 8.74
CA GLY A 65 -13.70 10.21 8.99
C GLY A 65 -14.34 11.53 8.54
N HIS A 66 -13.69 12.66 8.88
CA HIS A 66 -14.10 13.98 8.44
C HIS A 66 -13.27 14.44 7.24
N LEU A 67 -13.93 15.05 6.24
CA LEU A 67 -13.25 15.56 5.06
C LEU A 67 -12.33 16.74 5.41
N VAL A 68 -11.05 16.64 5.05
CA VAL A 68 -10.11 17.77 5.14
C VAL A 68 -10.12 18.51 3.82
N THR A 69 -10.19 19.82 3.86
CA THR A 69 -10.37 20.72 2.69
C THR A 69 -9.30 20.55 1.59
N SER A 70 -8.13 19.97 1.92
CA SER A 70 -7.03 19.70 0.98
C SER A 70 -7.03 18.30 0.39
N ALA A 71 -7.97 17.41 0.78
CA ALA A 71 -8.02 16.03 0.32
C ALA A 71 -8.39 15.95 -1.17
N ARG A 72 -7.64 15.14 -1.90
CA ARG A 72 -7.96 14.79 -3.30
C ARG A 72 -8.52 13.38 -3.31
N ILE A 73 -9.81 13.25 -3.47
CA ILE A 73 -10.52 11.97 -3.45
C ILE A 73 -10.86 11.50 -4.87
N ASP A 74 -10.96 10.16 -5.02
CA ASP A 74 -11.38 9.47 -6.25
C ASP A 74 -12.36 8.35 -5.87
N PRO A 75 -13.66 8.66 -5.63
CA PRO A 75 -14.62 7.69 -5.12
C PRO A 75 -14.80 6.47 -6.02
N ALA A 76 -14.71 6.64 -7.34
CA ALA A 76 -14.81 5.51 -8.27
C ALA A 76 -13.63 4.52 -8.12
N ARG A 77 -12.45 5.05 -7.88
CA ARG A 77 -11.26 4.24 -7.57
C ARG A 77 -11.38 3.60 -6.19
N ASP A 78 -11.86 4.34 -5.20
CA ASP A 78 -12.05 3.84 -3.84
C ASP A 78 -12.96 2.61 -3.82
N THR A 79 -14.13 2.71 -4.45
CA THR A 79 -15.09 1.59 -4.56
C THR A 79 -14.50 0.41 -5.30
N MET A 80 -13.84 0.64 -6.44
CA MET A 80 -13.19 -0.43 -7.20
C MET A 80 -12.12 -1.15 -6.38
N GLU A 81 -11.23 -0.41 -5.72
CA GLU A 81 -10.12 -1.01 -4.97
C GLU A 81 -10.58 -1.73 -3.71
N GLN A 82 -11.63 -1.26 -3.05
CA GLN A 82 -12.25 -1.97 -1.94
C GLN A 82 -12.75 -3.35 -2.40
N HIS A 83 -13.52 -3.42 -3.48
CA HIS A 83 -13.99 -4.68 -4.06
C HIS A 83 -12.83 -5.57 -4.50
N VAL A 84 -11.77 -4.99 -5.08
CA VAL A 84 -10.59 -5.75 -5.49
C VAL A 84 -9.91 -6.43 -4.29
N VAL A 85 -9.76 -5.74 -3.15
CA VAL A 85 -9.20 -6.33 -1.93
C VAL A 85 -10.08 -7.46 -1.40
N GLU A 86 -11.39 -7.24 -1.30
CA GLU A 86 -12.36 -8.22 -0.82
C GLU A 86 -12.34 -9.49 -1.68
N HIS A 87 -12.50 -9.35 -2.99
CA HIS A 87 -12.51 -10.49 -3.92
C HIS A 87 -11.15 -11.17 -4.04
N ALA A 88 -10.03 -10.43 -3.90
CA ALA A 88 -8.71 -11.05 -3.87
C ALA A 88 -8.57 -12.00 -2.67
N PHE A 89 -9.08 -11.59 -1.51
CA PHE A 89 -9.06 -12.44 -0.31
C PHE A 89 -9.99 -13.64 -0.42
N GLU A 90 -11.19 -13.47 -0.98
CA GLU A 90 -12.11 -14.59 -1.25
C GLU A 90 -11.50 -15.61 -2.21
N ALA A 91 -10.78 -15.12 -3.24
CA ALA A 91 -10.11 -15.95 -4.23
C ALA A 91 -8.72 -16.48 -3.78
N GLY A 92 -8.30 -16.20 -2.54
CA GLY A 92 -6.99 -16.64 -2.01
C GLY A 92 -5.79 -15.97 -2.67
N LYS A 93 -5.96 -14.81 -3.31
CA LYS A 93 -4.88 -14.14 -4.08
C LYS A 93 -4.09 -13.16 -3.24
N PRO A 94 -2.75 -13.05 -3.46
CA PRO A 94 -1.90 -12.13 -2.74
C PRO A 94 -2.20 -10.66 -3.10
N VAL A 95 -2.05 -9.78 -2.09
CA VAL A 95 -2.23 -8.33 -2.22
C VAL A 95 -1.03 -7.59 -1.66
N LEU A 96 -0.48 -6.65 -2.43
CA LEU A 96 0.48 -5.65 -1.98
C LEU A 96 -0.15 -4.26 -2.06
N GLY A 97 -0.24 -3.55 -0.94
CA GLY A 97 -0.67 -2.15 -0.88
C GLY A 97 0.53 -1.21 -0.83
N ILE A 98 0.58 -0.19 -1.70
CA ILE A 98 1.64 0.82 -1.73
C ILE A 98 1.06 2.18 -1.36
N CYS A 99 1.56 2.81 -0.30
CA CYS A 99 1.16 4.13 0.21
C CYS A 99 -0.36 4.20 0.43
N ARG A 100 -1.11 4.89 -0.43
CA ARG A 100 -2.58 4.88 -0.40
C ARG A 100 -3.14 3.44 -0.47
N GLY A 101 -2.51 2.54 -1.22
CA GLY A 101 -2.92 1.14 -1.30
C GLY A 101 -2.78 0.38 0.02
N SER A 102 -1.80 0.71 0.86
CA SER A 102 -1.69 0.20 2.23
C SER A 102 -2.86 0.68 3.11
N GLN A 103 -3.26 1.93 2.94
CA GLN A 103 -4.41 2.52 3.62
C GLN A 103 -5.71 1.88 3.15
N MET A 104 -5.89 1.67 1.84
CA MET A 104 -7.04 0.98 1.26
C MET A 104 -7.15 -0.46 1.76
N LEU A 105 -6.04 -1.19 1.87
CA LEU A 105 -6.00 -2.52 2.47
C LEU A 105 -6.55 -2.50 3.91
N ASN A 106 -6.18 -1.49 4.69
CA ASN A 106 -6.68 -1.32 6.06
C ASN A 106 -8.18 -1.00 6.09
N VAL A 107 -8.63 -0.04 5.28
CA VAL A 107 -10.04 0.42 5.23
C VAL A 107 -10.97 -0.67 4.72
N ALA A 108 -10.59 -1.41 3.67
CA ALA A 108 -11.38 -2.54 3.14
C ALA A 108 -11.61 -3.65 4.17
N LEU A 109 -10.74 -3.75 5.18
CA LEU A 109 -10.89 -4.68 6.30
C LEU A 109 -11.57 -4.05 7.54
N GLY A 110 -12.12 -2.85 7.40
CA GLY A 110 -12.86 -2.14 8.45
C GLY A 110 -11.99 -1.35 9.42
N GLY A 111 -10.75 -1.03 9.03
CA GLY A 111 -9.87 -0.12 9.78
C GLY A 111 -10.13 1.35 9.46
N THR A 112 -9.50 2.25 10.21
CA THR A 112 -9.62 3.71 10.06
C THR A 112 -8.29 4.38 9.77
N LEU A 113 -8.31 5.66 9.39
CA LEU A 113 -7.14 6.45 9.04
C LEU A 113 -7.13 7.78 9.81
N HIS A 114 -5.93 8.20 10.24
CA HIS A 114 -5.67 9.60 10.59
C HIS A 114 -5.53 10.42 9.31
N GLN A 115 -6.38 11.44 9.13
CA GLN A 115 -6.33 12.36 7.98
C GLN A 115 -5.07 13.23 8.00
N ASP A 116 -4.69 13.72 9.17
CA ASP A 116 -3.42 14.38 9.43
C ASP A 116 -2.63 13.58 10.47
N ALA A 117 -1.90 12.58 9.96
CA ALA A 117 -1.13 11.68 10.81
C ALA A 117 -0.01 12.41 11.58
N TYR A 118 0.52 13.52 11.04
CA TYR A 118 1.57 14.28 11.71
C TYR A 118 1.04 15.18 12.81
N ALA A 119 -0.23 15.56 12.79
CA ALA A 119 -0.87 16.25 13.92
C ALA A 119 -1.03 15.32 15.13
N VAL A 120 -1.26 14.04 14.89
CA VAL A 120 -1.38 12.99 15.92
C VAL A 120 0.00 12.50 16.38
N HIS A 121 0.84 12.09 15.43
CA HIS A 121 2.20 11.58 15.69
C HIS A 121 3.24 12.70 15.64
N ARG A 122 3.24 13.59 16.62
CA ARG A 122 4.08 14.83 16.65
C ARG A 122 5.58 14.54 16.69
N GLU A 123 5.99 13.37 17.16
CA GLU A 123 7.40 12.95 17.18
C GLU A 123 7.84 12.32 15.84
N SER A 124 6.90 12.03 14.94
CA SER A 124 7.21 11.53 13.61
C SER A 124 7.72 12.67 12.72
N ARG A 125 8.95 12.54 12.24
CA ARG A 125 9.50 13.55 11.32
C ARG A 125 8.81 13.49 9.97
N ARG A 126 8.34 14.64 9.51
CA ARG A 126 7.76 14.78 8.18
C ARG A 126 8.89 14.86 7.14
N HIS A 127 8.98 13.83 6.32
CA HIS A 127 9.82 13.82 5.12
C HIS A 127 8.90 13.80 3.90
N TRP A 128 9.17 14.67 2.93
CA TRP A 128 8.46 14.68 1.65
C TRP A 128 9.49 14.44 0.56
N THR A 129 9.84 13.16 0.34
CA THR A 129 10.96 12.80 -0.52
C THR A 129 10.83 11.39 -1.08
N VAL A 130 11.25 11.24 -2.33
CA VAL A 130 11.42 9.92 -2.98
C VAL A 130 12.70 9.22 -2.55
N LEU A 131 13.63 9.93 -1.89
CA LEU A 131 14.88 9.36 -1.38
C LEU A 131 14.64 8.61 -0.05
N PRO A 132 15.39 7.55 0.26
CA PRO A 132 15.24 6.77 1.48
C PRO A 132 15.86 7.51 2.69
N ARG A 133 15.10 8.44 3.27
CA ARG A 133 15.52 9.28 4.40
C ARG A 133 14.75 9.04 5.69
N LYS A 134 13.76 8.14 5.68
CA LYS A 134 12.98 7.78 6.86
C LYS A 134 13.38 6.40 7.33
N ASP A 135 13.73 6.27 8.59
CA ASP A 135 13.98 4.97 9.22
C ASP A 135 12.67 4.42 9.78
N VAL A 136 12.43 3.13 9.56
CA VAL A 136 11.28 2.42 10.12
C VAL A 136 11.77 1.16 10.85
N ALA A 137 11.23 0.95 12.05
CA ALA A 137 11.46 -0.26 12.81
C ALA A 137 10.51 -1.36 12.31
N VAL A 138 11.07 -2.41 11.74
CA VAL A 138 10.32 -3.58 11.27
C VAL A 138 10.06 -4.52 12.43
N THR A 139 8.81 -4.92 12.62
CA THR A 139 8.39 -5.81 13.72
C THR A 139 8.94 -7.21 13.51
N PRO A 140 9.72 -7.78 14.47
CA PRO A 140 10.22 -9.14 14.36
C PRO A 140 9.09 -10.18 14.22
N GLY A 141 9.37 -11.28 13.49
CA GLY A 141 8.39 -12.36 13.27
C GLY A 141 7.29 -12.02 12.26
N THR A 142 7.40 -10.89 11.56
CA THR A 142 6.49 -10.50 10.49
C THR A 142 6.96 -11.06 9.14
N ARG A 143 6.05 -11.20 8.17
CA ARG A 143 6.38 -11.51 6.77
C ARG A 143 7.27 -10.42 6.18
N LEU A 144 6.99 -9.15 6.52
CA LEU A 144 7.82 -8.02 6.12
C LEU A 144 9.27 -8.19 6.61
N ALA A 145 9.48 -8.58 7.87
CA ALA A 145 10.82 -8.84 8.41
C ALA A 145 11.53 -9.98 7.66
N ALA A 146 10.82 -11.06 7.34
CA ALA A 146 11.38 -12.17 6.56
C ALA A 146 11.78 -11.75 5.13
N ILE A 147 11.02 -10.84 4.51
CA ILE A 147 11.27 -10.34 3.16
C ILE A 147 12.45 -9.36 3.14
N THR A 148 12.45 -8.37 4.03
CA THR A 148 13.43 -7.26 4.00
C THR A 148 14.72 -7.61 4.72
N GLY A 149 14.67 -8.41 5.79
CA GLY A 149 15.84 -8.89 6.54
C GLY A 149 16.66 -7.77 7.21
N GLU A 150 16.10 -6.57 7.41
CA GLU A 150 16.78 -5.40 7.97
C GLU A 150 15.94 -4.68 9.01
N ASN A 151 16.61 -4.22 10.06
CA ASN A 151 16.01 -3.36 11.07
C ASN A 151 17.07 -2.41 11.66
N PRO A 152 16.93 -1.07 11.56
CA PRO A 152 15.85 -0.36 10.85
C PRO A 152 15.97 -0.46 9.32
N LEU A 153 14.81 -0.39 8.64
CA LEU A 153 14.75 -0.28 7.18
C LEU A 153 14.66 1.19 6.78
N ARG A 154 15.50 1.63 5.84
CA ARG A 154 15.42 2.99 5.28
C ARG A 154 14.44 3.05 4.12
N VAL A 155 13.47 3.97 4.22
CA VAL A 155 12.38 4.13 3.24
C VAL A 155 12.20 5.61 2.85
N ASN A 156 11.51 5.83 1.74
CA ASN A 156 11.02 7.17 1.37
C ASN A 156 9.69 7.48 2.07
N ALA A 157 9.23 8.73 2.01
CA ALA A 157 7.95 9.13 2.60
C ALA A 157 7.33 10.26 1.80
N LEU A 158 6.07 10.05 1.38
CA LEU A 158 5.28 10.98 0.56
C LEU A 158 3.80 10.95 0.98
N HIS A 159 3.51 10.88 2.28
CA HIS A 159 2.16 10.72 2.79
C HIS A 159 1.85 11.71 3.93
N SER A 160 0.58 12.06 4.07
CA SER A 160 0.03 12.84 5.19
C SER A 160 -0.95 12.03 6.04
N GLN A 161 -1.56 11.01 5.44
CA GLN A 161 -2.45 10.06 6.12
C GLN A 161 -1.68 8.83 6.59
N ALA A 162 -2.16 8.18 7.65
CA ALA A 162 -1.64 6.90 8.14
C ALA A 162 -2.77 6.09 8.79
N VAL A 163 -2.51 4.79 8.99
CA VAL A 163 -3.43 3.90 9.71
C VAL A 163 -3.63 4.39 11.15
N ASP A 164 -4.89 4.44 11.57
CA ASP A 164 -5.34 4.68 12.96
C ASP A 164 -5.73 3.34 13.60
N LEU A 165 -6.95 2.87 13.40
CA LEU A 165 -7.36 1.54 13.85
C LEU A 165 -7.08 0.49 12.76
N LEU A 166 -6.54 -0.65 13.18
CA LEU A 166 -6.26 -1.76 12.26
C LEU A 166 -7.54 -2.44 11.80
N GLY A 167 -7.58 -2.76 10.51
CA GLY A 167 -8.59 -3.63 9.92
C GLY A 167 -8.48 -5.07 10.43
N ARG A 168 -9.57 -5.82 10.28
CA ARG A 168 -9.69 -7.21 10.76
C ARG A 168 -8.59 -8.11 10.19
N GLY A 169 -7.89 -8.81 11.08
CA GLY A 169 -6.84 -9.77 10.72
C GLY A 169 -5.54 -9.14 10.25
N LEU A 170 -5.37 -7.82 10.38
CA LEU A 170 -4.10 -7.14 10.19
C LEU A 170 -3.34 -7.03 11.51
N ARG A 171 -2.02 -6.92 11.38
CA ARG A 171 -1.11 -6.51 12.45
C ARG A 171 -0.14 -5.44 11.94
N VAL A 172 0.42 -4.67 12.85
CA VAL A 172 1.49 -3.72 12.52
C VAL A 172 2.76 -4.49 12.18
N ALA A 173 3.32 -4.19 10.99
CA ALA A 173 4.55 -4.80 10.50
C ALA A 173 5.75 -3.85 10.59
N ALA A 174 5.53 -2.53 10.63
CA ALA A 174 6.58 -1.54 10.89
C ALA A 174 6.00 -0.23 11.42
N CYS A 175 6.78 0.47 12.26
CA CYS A 175 6.50 1.83 12.71
C CYS A 175 7.72 2.73 12.49
N ASP A 176 7.51 4.03 12.39
CA ASP A 176 8.58 5.00 12.51
C ASP A 176 8.91 5.29 13.99
N PRO A 177 10.01 6.03 14.29
CA PRO A 177 10.39 6.35 15.66
C PRO A 177 9.32 7.12 16.47
N GLY A 178 8.40 7.83 15.82
CA GLY A 178 7.28 8.53 16.46
C GLY A 178 6.04 7.66 16.65
N GLY A 179 6.13 6.34 16.38
CA GLY A 179 5.03 5.39 16.58
C GLY A 179 3.99 5.37 15.45
N MET A 180 4.17 6.15 14.39
CA MET A 180 3.27 6.12 13.24
C MET A 180 3.42 4.80 12.48
N VAL A 181 2.29 4.12 12.21
CA VAL A 181 2.28 2.88 11.41
C VAL A 181 2.80 3.14 10.01
N GLN A 182 3.82 2.38 9.62
CA GLN A 182 4.46 2.46 8.31
C GLN A 182 4.27 1.20 7.47
N ALA A 183 3.89 0.09 8.10
CA ALA A 183 3.46 -1.10 7.37
C ALA A 183 2.48 -1.93 8.19
N VAL A 184 1.58 -2.56 7.47
CA VAL A 184 0.63 -3.54 8.00
C VAL A 184 0.75 -4.84 7.22
N GLU A 185 0.43 -5.97 7.86
CA GLU A 185 0.36 -7.25 7.16
C GLU A 185 -0.76 -8.12 7.70
N ARG A 186 -1.26 -9.02 6.88
CA ARG A 186 -2.26 -9.99 7.27
C ARG A 186 -1.62 -11.13 8.07
N VAL A 187 -2.24 -11.49 9.22
CA VAL A 187 -1.74 -12.56 10.12
C VAL A 187 -1.88 -13.95 9.51
N ARG A 188 -2.86 -14.14 8.60
CA ARG A 188 -3.18 -15.43 7.94
C ARG A 188 -3.18 -15.27 6.43
N ASP A 189 -3.18 -16.38 5.69
CA ASP A 189 -3.36 -16.35 4.24
C ASP A 189 -4.78 -15.87 3.85
N PRO A 190 -4.93 -15.34 2.63
CA PRO A 190 -3.89 -15.11 1.64
C PRO A 190 -2.87 -14.05 2.07
N PHE A 191 -1.69 -14.08 1.44
CA PHE A 191 -0.64 -13.07 1.67
C PHE A 191 -1.16 -11.67 1.41
N ALA A 192 -0.99 -10.77 2.38
CA ALA A 192 -1.20 -9.34 2.16
C ALA A 192 -0.23 -8.53 3.01
N ILE A 193 0.42 -7.56 2.38
CA ILE A 193 1.28 -6.56 3.02
C ILE A 193 0.90 -5.19 2.47
N GLY A 194 0.76 -4.22 3.36
CA GLY A 194 0.64 -2.80 3.01
C GLY A 194 1.86 -2.05 3.53
N VAL A 195 2.52 -1.27 2.67
CA VAL A 195 3.63 -0.40 3.05
C VAL A 195 3.28 1.06 2.77
N GLN A 196 3.56 1.95 3.72
CA GLN A 196 3.20 3.36 3.62
C GLN A 196 4.18 4.15 2.72
N TRP A 197 5.35 3.59 2.48
CA TRP A 197 6.35 4.15 1.56
C TRP A 197 6.14 3.67 0.12
N HIS A 198 7.01 4.11 -0.79
CA HIS A 198 6.97 3.84 -2.22
C HIS A 198 8.18 2.99 -2.63
N PRO A 199 8.13 1.66 -2.50
CA PRO A 199 9.23 0.76 -2.88
C PRO A 199 9.53 0.81 -4.37
N GLU A 200 8.55 1.17 -5.21
CA GLU A 200 8.71 1.28 -6.67
C GLU A 200 9.76 2.32 -7.08
N HIS A 201 10.00 3.34 -6.27
CA HIS A 201 11.08 4.30 -6.48
C HIS A 201 12.45 3.78 -6.01
N LEU A 202 12.48 2.73 -5.20
CA LEU A 202 13.68 2.17 -4.59
C LEU A 202 14.15 0.87 -5.29
N PHE A 203 13.87 0.74 -6.58
CA PHE A 203 14.17 -0.45 -7.40
C PHE A 203 15.66 -0.83 -7.42
N TYR A 204 16.55 0.10 -7.14
CA TYR A 204 17.99 -0.12 -7.00
C TYR A 204 18.37 -0.78 -5.66
N ALA A 205 17.52 -0.70 -4.64
CA ALA A 205 17.76 -1.29 -3.32
C ALA A 205 17.26 -2.74 -3.29
N ARG A 206 18.20 -3.70 -3.20
CA ARG A 206 17.90 -5.15 -3.27
C ARG A 206 16.79 -5.60 -2.32
N ARG A 207 16.72 -5.01 -1.12
CA ARG A 207 15.73 -5.36 -0.10
C ARG A 207 14.34 -4.87 -0.44
N GLN A 208 14.22 -3.67 -1.05
CA GLN A 208 12.96 -3.11 -1.50
C GLN A 208 12.36 -3.89 -2.69
N ARG A 209 13.23 -4.46 -3.54
CA ARG A 209 12.79 -5.30 -4.67
C ARG A 209 12.25 -6.67 -4.29
N ARG A 210 12.39 -7.08 -3.03
CA ARG A 210 11.85 -8.35 -2.52
C ARG A 210 10.39 -8.23 -2.09
N LEU A 211 9.91 -7.00 -1.90
CA LEU A 211 8.49 -6.71 -1.71
C LEU A 211 7.72 -6.91 -3.01
#